data_1597dac9b20afb138420f27cb6035c25
#
_entry.id   1597dac9b20afb138420f27cb6035c25
#
_cell.length_a   1.000
_cell.length_b   1.000
_cell.length_c   1.000
_cell.angle_alpha   90.00
_cell.angle_beta   90.00
_cell.angle_gamma   90.00
#
_symmetry.space_group_name_H-M   'P 1'
#
loop_
_entity.id
_entity.type
_entity.pdbx_description
1 polymer ?
#
loop_
_entity_poly.entity_id
_entity_poly.type
_entity_poly.pdbx_seq_one_letter_code
_entity_poly.pdbx_strand_id
1 'polypeptide(L)'
;MNLAIFDLDNTLLNGDSDYNWSLFLIKKGILDQSIYEQQNEEFFKDYQTGSLDIDAYAEFQFKPLRENERFFLNDLRDEYVATIIRPMITEKAKDLVNEHRSQGDQLLIISATNSFITKPIAALFGIEELIGTDLEEINNQFTGKIKGVASFQEGKVTRLNQWLDDKHLTLAQFDKTFFYSDSKNDLPLLKIVSHPVAVNPDATLNAEAEKNNWPILSLR
;
A
#
# COMPACT_ATOMS: atom_id res chain seq x y z
N MET A 1 13.83 -9.36 -18.76
CA MET A 1 12.87 -9.59 -17.67
C MET A 1 12.34 -8.23 -17.23
N ASN A 2 11.02 -8.05 -17.08
CA ASN A 2 10.44 -6.80 -16.62
C ASN A 2 10.26 -6.81 -15.09
N LEU A 3 9.99 -5.62 -14.53
CA LEU A 3 9.56 -5.43 -13.15
C LEU A 3 8.15 -4.81 -13.18
N ALA A 4 7.17 -5.48 -12.59
CA ALA A 4 5.82 -4.97 -12.42
C ALA A 4 5.59 -4.62 -10.96
N ILE A 5 5.45 -3.32 -10.68
CA ILE A 5 5.22 -2.77 -9.36
C ILE A 5 3.75 -2.36 -9.26
N PHE A 6 3.10 -2.72 -8.17
CA PHE A 6 1.69 -2.39 -7.91
C PHE A 6 1.56 -1.65 -6.59
N ASP A 7 0.91 -0.50 -6.61
CA ASP A 7 0.29 0.01 -5.41
C ASP A 7 -0.88 -0.90 -5.01
N LEU A 8 -1.33 -0.82 -3.76
CA LEU A 8 -2.31 -1.75 -3.22
C LEU A 8 -3.70 -1.10 -3.06
N ASP A 9 -3.78 -0.09 -2.22
CA ASP A 9 -5.04 0.52 -1.81
C ASP A 9 -5.62 1.37 -2.94
N ASN A 10 -6.92 1.20 -3.23
CA ASN A 10 -7.59 1.80 -4.38
C ASN A 10 -6.99 1.46 -5.77
N THR A 11 -5.89 0.72 -5.82
CA THR A 11 -5.24 0.22 -7.04
C THR A 11 -5.58 -1.25 -7.28
N LEU A 12 -4.92 -2.21 -6.61
CA LEU A 12 -5.27 -3.63 -6.67
C LEU A 12 -6.51 -3.98 -5.84
N LEU A 13 -6.79 -3.22 -4.79
CA LEU A 13 -8.01 -3.32 -4.00
C LEU A 13 -9.04 -2.29 -4.45
N ASN A 14 -10.30 -2.67 -4.48
CA ASN A 14 -11.41 -1.73 -4.63
C ASN A 14 -11.75 -1.11 -3.25
N GLY A 15 -10.81 -0.36 -2.69
CA GLY A 15 -10.92 0.31 -1.40
C GLY A 15 -9.58 0.42 -0.69
N ASP A 16 -9.58 1.00 0.50
CA ASP A 16 -8.42 1.30 1.32
C ASP A 16 -8.32 0.33 2.50
N SER A 17 -7.22 -0.44 2.56
CA SER A 17 -7.02 -1.46 3.59
C SER A 17 -6.70 -0.87 4.96
N ASP A 18 -6.09 0.31 5.06
CA ASP A 18 -5.76 0.93 6.34
C ASP A 18 -7.00 1.56 6.98
N TYR A 19 -7.78 2.29 6.18
CA TYR A 19 -9.06 2.86 6.61
C TYR A 19 -10.06 1.77 7.04
N ASN A 20 -10.23 0.74 6.24
CA ASN A 20 -11.14 -0.36 6.56
C ASN A 20 -10.69 -1.21 7.76
N TRP A 21 -9.36 -1.31 8.02
CA TRP A 21 -8.86 -1.91 9.24
C TRP A 21 -9.35 -1.15 10.48
N SER A 22 -9.30 0.16 10.45
CA SER A 22 -9.80 1.01 11.53
C SER A 22 -11.30 0.82 11.76
N LEU A 23 -12.10 0.80 10.68
CA LEU A 23 -13.54 0.54 10.77
C LEU A 23 -13.83 -0.87 11.33
N PHE A 24 -13.04 -1.86 10.96
CA PHE A 24 -13.14 -3.21 11.49
C PHE A 24 -12.86 -3.24 13.00
N LEU A 25 -11.82 -2.55 13.47
CA LEU A 25 -11.49 -2.45 14.89
C LEU A 25 -12.57 -1.71 15.69
N ILE A 26 -13.19 -0.68 15.12
CA ILE A 26 -14.37 0.00 15.71
C ILE A 26 -15.52 -0.99 15.86
N LYS A 27 -15.85 -1.73 14.82
CA LYS A 27 -16.91 -2.75 14.86
C LYS A 27 -16.64 -3.84 15.90
N LYS A 28 -15.37 -4.15 16.17
CA LYS A 28 -14.95 -5.09 17.22
C LYS A 28 -14.94 -4.48 18.63
N GLY A 29 -15.22 -3.19 18.76
CA GLY A 29 -15.20 -2.48 20.06
C GLY A 29 -13.80 -2.24 20.63
N ILE A 30 -12.75 -2.33 19.77
CA ILE A 30 -11.35 -2.11 20.15
C ILE A 30 -11.01 -0.62 20.08
N LEU A 31 -11.65 0.10 19.15
CA LEU A 31 -11.49 1.54 18.97
C LEU A 31 -12.80 2.27 19.25
N ASP A 32 -12.71 3.46 19.84
CA ASP A 32 -13.85 4.35 20.00
C ASP A 32 -14.17 5.04 18.66
N GLN A 33 -15.41 4.86 18.20
CA GLN A 33 -15.85 5.35 16.91
C GLN A 33 -15.76 6.87 16.80
N SER A 34 -16.19 7.60 17.84
CA SER A 34 -16.29 9.07 17.80
C SER A 34 -14.91 9.73 17.72
N ILE A 35 -13.95 9.18 18.45
CA ILE A 35 -12.57 9.65 18.45
C ILE A 35 -11.90 9.34 17.11
N TYR A 36 -12.12 8.12 16.60
CA TYR A 36 -11.38 7.62 15.45
C TYR A 36 -11.88 8.23 14.13
N GLU A 37 -13.18 8.37 13.96
CA GLU A 37 -13.76 8.98 12.76
C GLU A 37 -13.31 10.44 12.59
N GLN A 38 -13.32 11.23 13.68
CA GLN A 38 -12.87 12.61 13.64
C GLN A 38 -11.39 12.72 13.21
N GLN A 39 -10.50 11.94 13.84
CA GLN A 39 -9.07 11.99 13.54
C GLN A 39 -8.75 11.45 12.14
N ASN A 40 -9.42 10.38 11.71
CA ASN A 40 -9.27 9.86 10.35
C ASN A 40 -9.70 10.87 9.29
N GLU A 41 -10.78 11.62 9.53
CA GLU A 41 -11.23 12.66 8.60
C GLU A 41 -10.18 13.78 8.46
N GLU A 42 -9.51 14.17 9.54
CA GLU A 42 -8.43 15.17 9.51
C GLU A 42 -7.23 14.64 8.71
N PHE A 43 -6.74 13.44 9.02
CA PHE A 43 -5.64 12.81 8.29
C PHE A 43 -5.97 12.56 6.81
N PHE A 44 -7.21 12.22 6.49
CA PHE A 44 -7.63 12.04 5.11
C PHE A 44 -7.58 13.37 4.30
N LYS A 45 -7.95 14.49 4.92
CA LYS A 45 -7.81 15.82 4.29
C LYS A 45 -6.34 16.15 4.03
N ASP A 46 -5.47 15.87 5.00
CA ASP A 46 -4.02 16.09 4.85
C ASP A 46 -3.41 15.18 3.78
N TYR A 47 -3.86 13.92 3.69
CA TYR A 47 -3.49 13.01 2.60
C TYR A 47 -3.90 13.54 1.24
N GLN A 48 -5.13 14.03 1.10
CA GLN A 48 -5.63 14.61 -0.16
C GLN A 48 -4.87 15.87 -0.58
N THR A 49 -4.42 16.69 0.35
CA THR A 49 -3.60 17.88 0.06
C THR A 49 -2.13 17.57 -0.13
N GLY A 50 -1.66 16.38 0.26
CA GLY A 50 -0.27 15.96 0.21
C GLY A 50 0.56 16.51 1.38
N SER A 51 -0.11 17.03 2.43
CA SER A 51 0.51 17.61 3.65
C SER A 51 0.53 16.64 4.84
N LEU A 52 0.18 15.36 4.64
CA LEU A 52 0.12 14.37 5.70
C LEU A 52 1.46 14.24 6.44
N ASP A 53 1.44 14.50 7.76
CA ASP A 53 2.52 14.11 8.66
C ASP A 53 2.45 12.60 8.89
N ILE A 54 3.33 11.87 8.22
CA ILE A 54 3.31 10.39 8.22
C ILE A 54 3.66 9.80 9.59
N ASP A 55 4.47 10.48 10.41
CA ASP A 55 4.82 10.00 11.73
C ASP A 55 3.66 10.18 12.71
N ALA A 56 2.99 11.33 12.67
CA ALA A 56 1.77 11.58 13.47
C ALA A 56 0.63 10.62 13.07
N TYR A 57 0.44 10.39 11.78
CA TYR A 57 -0.51 9.42 11.27
C TYR A 57 -0.19 7.99 11.73
N ALA A 58 1.08 7.60 11.65
CA ALA A 58 1.52 6.28 12.09
C ALA A 58 1.33 6.07 13.60
N GLU A 59 1.66 7.05 14.44
CA GLU A 59 1.44 6.96 15.88
C GLU A 59 -0.04 6.75 16.22
N PHE A 60 -0.92 7.43 15.52
CA PHE A 60 -2.35 7.27 15.65
C PHE A 60 -2.83 5.88 15.18
N GLN A 61 -2.46 5.47 13.96
CA GLN A 61 -2.90 4.21 13.36
C GLN A 61 -2.32 2.98 14.06
N PHE A 62 -1.09 3.07 14.58
CA PHE A 62 -0.42 1.94 15.22
C PHE A 62 -0.69 1.84 16.72
N LYS A 63 -1.43 2.80 17.30
CA LYS A 63 -1.84 2.73 18.71
C LYS A 63 -2.51 1.41 19.07
N PRO A 64 -3.53 0.90 18.34
CA PRO A 64 -4.14 -0.38 18.66
C PRO A 64 -3.16 -1.56 18.51
N LEU A 65 -2.18 -1.47 17.61
CA LEU A 65 -1.15 -2.51 17.45
C LEU A 65 -0.19 -2.54 18.65
N ARG A 66 0.15 -1.37 19.20
CA ARG A 66 0.99 -1.25 20.39
C ARG A 66 0.28 -1.73 21.65
N GLU A 67 -1.02 -1.47 21.79
CA GLU A 67 -1.81 -1.70 23.00
C GLU A 67 -2.35 -3.12 23.13
N ASN A 68 -2.20 -3.97 22.10
CA ASN A 68 -2.73 -5.33 22.10
C ASN A 68 -1.63 -6.36 21.83
N GLU A 69 -1.82 -7.57 22.38
CA GLU A 69 -0.88 -8.67 22.23
C GLU A 69 -0.82 -9.19 20.78
N ARG A 70 0.36 -9.60 20.33
CA ARG A 70 0.61 -10.04 18.96
C ARG A 70 -0.29 -11.18 18.50
N PHE A 71 -0.58 -12.14 19.36
CA PHE A 71 -1.45 -13.28 19.03
C PHE A 71 -2.87 -12.80 18.71
N PHE A 72 -3.43 -11.97 19.60
CA PHE A 72 -4.74 -11.39 19.40
C PHE A 72 -4.84 -10.53 18.11
N LEU A 73 -3.80 -9.74 17.83
CA LEU A 73 -3.73 -8.95 16.60
C LEU A 73 -3.68 -9.83 15.34
N ASN A 74 -2.99 -10.98 15.39
CA ASN A 74 -2.95 -11.90 14.27
C ASN A 74 -4.33 -12.49 13.97
N ASP A 75 -5.08 -12.92 14.99
CA ASP A 75 -6.43 -13.44 14.83
C ASP A 75 -7.38 -12.40 14.23
N LEU A 76 -7.31 -11.15 14.73
CA LEU A 76 -8.08 -10.02 14.19
C LEU A 76 -7.74 -9.74 12.72
N ARG A 77 -6.46 -9.70 12.40
CA ARG A 77 -5.99 -9.47 11.03
C ARG A 77 -6.47 -10.58 10.08
N ASP A 78 -6.37 -11.83 10.50
CA ASP A 78 -6.76 -12.96 9.67
C ASP A 78 -8.29 -12.95 9.42
N GLU A 79 -9.10 -12.61 10.42
CA GLU A 79 -10.53 -12.37 10.25
C GLU A 79 -10.80 -11.17 9.32
N TYR A 80 -10.09 -10.06 9.51
CA TYR A 80 -10.19 -8.87 8.68
C TYR A 80 -9.90 -9.19 7.21
N VAL A 81 -8.81 -9.87 6.94
CA VAL A 81 -8.42 -10.27 5.58
C VAL A 81 -9.48 -11.18 4.96
N ALA A 82 -10.02 -12.14 5.73
CA ALA A 82 -11.02 -13.07 5.23
C ALA A 82 -12.38 -12.39 4.94
N THR A 83 -12.81 -11.44 5.78
CA THR A 83 -14.18 -10.90 5.74
C THR A 83 -14.29 -9.56 5.02
N ILE A 84 -13.24 -8.75 5.03
CA ILE A 84 -13.25 -7.39 4.48
C ILE A 84 -12.38 -7.30 3.22
N ILE A 85 -11.13 -7.78 3.27
CA ILE A 85 -10.21 -7.61 2.15
C ILE A 85 -10.56 -8.50 0.95
N ARG A 86 -10.86 -9.78 1.16
CA ARG A 86 -11.16 -10.68 0.04
C ARG A 86 -12.26 -10.17 -0.90
N PRO A 87 -13.38 -9.61 -0.41
CA PRO A 87 -14.39 -9.01 -1.27
C PRO A 87 -13.93 -7.77 -2.05
N MET A 88 -12.86 -7.09 -1.62
CA MET A 88 -12.32 -5.91 -2.30
C MET A 88 -11.41 -6.27 -3.48
N ILE A 89 -11.00 -7.52 -3.63
CA ILE A 89 -10.17 -7.99 -4.74
C ILE A 89 -11.05 -8.27 -5.94
N THR A 90 -10.87 -7.51 -7.01
CA THR A 90 -11.62 -7.69 -8.26
C THR A 90 -10.96 -8.74 -9.16
N GLU A 91 -11.73 -9.35 -10.07
CA GLU A 91 -11.15 -10.26 -11.07
C GLU A 91 -10.19 -9.51 -12.02
N LYS A 92 -10.49 -8.26 -12.41
CA LYS A 92 -9.60 -7.45 -13.24
C LYS A 92 -8.23 -7.23 -12.59
N ALA A 93 -8.18 -7.01 -11.27
CA ALA A 93 -6.91 -6.87 -10.54
C ALA A 93 -6.11 -8.18 -10.55
N LYS A 94 -6.78 -9.32 -10.36
CA LYS A 94 -6.14 -10.64 -10.48
C LYS A 94 -5.64 -10.92 -11.89
N ASP A 95 -6.43 -10.57 -12.90
CA ASP A 95 -6.07 -10.77 -14.31
C ASP A 95 -4.83 -9.96 -14.67
N LEU A 96 -4.74 -8.68 -14.25
CA LEU A 96 -3.56 -7.85 -14.44
C LEU A 96 -2.30 -8.46 -13.81
N VAL A 97 -2.39 -8.91 -12.57
CA VAL A 97 -1.26 -9.56 -11.87
C VAL A 97 -0.88 -10.87 -12.56
N ASN A 98 -1.86 -11.67 -12.99
CA ASN A 98 -1.62 -12.93 -13.69
C ASN A 98 -1.03 -12.74 -15.09
N GLU A 99 -1.38 -11.67 -15.79
CA GLU A 99 -0.77 -11.31 -17.06
C GLU A 99 0.74 -11.13 -16.91
N HIS A 100 1.18 -10.28 -15.99
CA HIS A 100 2.60 -10.09 -15.69
C HIS A 100 3.29 -11.39 -15.24
N ARG A 101 2.63 -12.15 -14.35
CA ARG A 101 3.16 -13.44 -13.90
C ARG A 101 3.38 -14.42 -15.06
N SER A 102 2.43 -14.50 -16.00
CA SER A 102 2.51 -15.40 -17.15
C SER A 102 3.64 -15.03 -18.13
N GLN A 103 4.03 -13.75 -18.14
CA GLN A 103 5.16 -13.22 -18.92
C GLN A 103 6.52 -13.44 -18.23
N GLY A 104 6.51 -13.96 -16.99
CA GLY A 104 7.74 -14.16 -16.19
C GLY A 104 8.30 -12.87 -15.62
N ASP A 105 7.48 -11.84 -15.45
CA ASP A 105 7.88 -10.58 -14.84
C ASP A 105 8.12 -10.73 -13.33
N GLN A 106 9.08 -9.99 -12.79
CA GLN A 106 9.25 -9.82 -11.36
C GLN A 106 8.08 -8.98 -10.81
N LEU A 107 7.35 -9.51 -9.81
CA LEU A 107 6.20 -8.83 -9.23
C LEU A 107 6.56 -8.23 -7.88
N LEU A 108 6.13 -7.00 -7.62
CA LEU A 108 6.36 -6.29 -6.37
C LEU A 108 5.12 -5.48 -6.00
N ILE A 109 4.63 -5.60 -4.77
CA ILE A 109 3.68 -4.64 -4.20
C ILE A 109 4.45 -3.58 -3.43
N ILE A 110 4.08 -2.29 -3.61
CA ILE A 110 4.60 -1.18 -2.84
C ILE A 110 3.44 -0.33 -2.32
N SER A 111 3.22 -0.30 -1.00
CA SER A 111 2.08 0.37 -0.37
C SER A 111 2.52 1.25 0.79
N ALA A 112 1.81 2.36 1.01
CA ALA A 112 1.99 3.20 2.20
C ALA A 112 1.50 2.51 3.48
N THR A 113 0.53 1.61 3.36
CA THR A 113 -0.05 0.85 4.48
C THR A 113 0.99 -0.07 5.13
N ASN A 114 0.82 -0.28 6.42
CA ASN A 114 1.77 -1.03 7.23
C ASN A 114 1.89 -2.52 6.80
N SER A 115 3.11 -3.07 6.93
CA SER A 115 3.45 -4.43 6.48
C SER A 115 2.72 -5.53 7.26
N PHE A 116 2.23 -5.26 8.48
CA PHE A 116 1.45 -6.22 9.25
C PHE A 116 0.12 -6.57 8.56
N ILE A 117 -0.53 -5.57 7.95
CA ILE A 117 -1.80 -5.73 7.22
C ILE A 117 -1.54 -6.16 5.77
N THR A 118 -0.59 -5.51 5.10
CA THR A 118 -0.40 -5.71 3.65
C THR A 118 0.23 -7.04 3.28
N LYS A 119 1.04 -7.63 4.16
CA LYS A 119 1.70 -8.92 3.87
C LYS A 119 0.74 -10.08 3.57
N PRO A 120 -0.30 -10.36 4.38
CA PRO A 120 -1.27 -11.39 4.04
C PRO A 120 -2.12 -11.01 2.81
N ILE A 121 -2.30 -9.72 2.51
CA ILE A 121 -3.01 -9.26 1.31
C ILE A 121 -2.19 -9.57 0.06
N ALA A 122 -0.87 -9.27 0.07
CA ALA A 122 0.02 -9.61 -1.03
C ALA A 122 0.00 -11.13 -1.35
N ALA A 123 -0.07 -11.96 -0.31
CA ALA A 123 -0.20 -13.41 -0.45
C ALA A 123 -1.49 -13.83 -1.19
N LEU A 124 -2.60 -13.08 -1.08
CA LEU A 124 -3.84 -13.36 -1.83
C LEU A 124 -3.67 -13.16 -3.35
N PHE A 125 -2.73 -12.31 -3.76
CA PHE A 125 -2.34 -12.13 -5.16
C PHE A 125 -1.21 -13.09 -5.57
N GLY A 126 -0.68 -13.92 -4.66
CA GLY A 126 0.49 -14.76 -4.91
C GLY A 126 1.75 -13.94 -5.21
N ILE A 127 1.88 -12.75 -4.63
CA ILE A 127 3.06 -11.88 -4.74
C ILE A 127 3.85 -11.99 -3.44
N GLU A 128 5.08 -12.47 -3.52
CA GLU A 128 5.96 -12.67 -2.36
C GLU A 128 6.70 -11.39 -1.96
N GLU A 129 7.03 -10.56 -2.96
CA GLU A 129 7.78 -9.33 -2.74
C GLU A 129 6.84 -8.18 -2.39
N LEU A 130 7.07 -7.60 -1.22
CA LEU A 130 6.26 -6.52 -0.66
C LEU A 130 7.15 -5.47 0.01
N ILE A 131 6.89 -4.21 -0.32
CA ILE A 131 7.39 -3.03 0.40
C ILE A 131 6.17 -2.33 1.01
N GLY A 132 5.97 -2.47 2.31
CA GLY A 132 5.00 -1.70 3.10
C GLY A 132 5.70 -0.73 4.03
N THR A 133 4.96 0.04 4.81
CA THR A 133 5.54 0.76 5.94
C THR A 133 5.80 -0.24 7.07
N ASP A 134 7.07 -0.47 7.40
CA ASP A 134 7.43 -1.44 8.42
C ASP A 134 7.21 -0.88 9.82
N LEU A 135 6.76 -1.76 10.71
CA LEU A 135 6.53 -1.46 12.11
C LEU A 135 7.75 -1.82 12.96
N GLU A 136 8.11 -0.97 13.91
CA GLU A 136 9.11 -1.31 14.90
C GLU A 136 8.55 -2.36 15.89
N GLU A 137 9.33 -3.42 16.08
CA GLU A 137 9.02 -4.50 17.03
C GLU A 137 10.15 -4.66 18.05
N ILE A 138 9.77 -4.80 19.32
CA ILE A 138 10.69 -5.18 20.41
C ILE A 138 10.05 -6.33 21.18
N ASN A 139 10.76 -7.42 21.34
CA ASN A 139 10.30 -8.63 22.05
C ASN A 139 8.94 -9.15 21.52
N ASN A 140 8.79 -9.20 20.20
CA ASN A 140 7.56 -9.62 19.52
C ASN A 140 6.32 -8.77 19.81
N GLN A 141 6.52 -7.52 20.24
CA GLN A 141 5.47 -6.51 20.47
C GLN A 141 5.72 -5.29 19.61
N PHE A 142 4.67 -4.75 18.98
CA PHE A 142 4.77 -3.49 18.26
C PHE A 142 4.95 -2.33 19.22
N THR A 143 5.86 -1.41 18.88
CA THR A 143 6.10 -0.20 19.69
C THR A 143 5.16 0.95 19.35
N GLY A 144 4.46 0.87 18.23
CA GLY A 144 3.65 1.95 17.68
C GLY A 144 4.43 2.92 16.80
N LYS A 145 5.69 2.60 16.47
CA LYS A 145 6.56 3.44 15.63
C LYS A 145 6.86 2.78 14.28
N ILE A 146 7.22 3.61 13.32
CA ILE A 146 7.76 3.17 12.03
C ILE A 146 9.19 2.66 12.22
N LYS A 147 9.50 1.54 11.56
CA LYS A 147 10.88 1.04 11.42
C LYS A 147 11.47 1.53 10.11
N GLY A 148 12.47 2.39 10.19
CA GLY A 148 13.15 2.93 9.01
C GLY A 148 12.32 4.01 8.30
N VAL A 149 12.23 3.95 6.97
CA VAL A 149 11.54 4.93 6.14
C VAL A 149 10.13 4.45 5.82
N ALA A 150 9.13 5.32 6.03
CA ALA A 150 7.76 5.04 5.59
C ALA A 150 7.68 4.90 4.07
N SER A 151 6.87 3.96 3.57
CA SER A 151 6.64 3.75 2.14
C SER A 151 5.59 4.72 1.59
N PHE A 152 5.84 6.04 1.73
CA PHE A 152 4.93 7.10 1.34
C PHE A 152 5.65 8.17 0.52
N GLN A 153 5.05 8.64 -0.57
CA GLN A 153 5.63 9.65 -1.48
C GLN A 153 7.07 9.29 -1.90
N GLU A 154 8.06 10.17 -1.66
CA GLU A 154 9.49 9.93 -1.91
C GLU A 154 10.03 8.72 -1.14
N GLY A 155 9.40 8.35 -0.05
CA GLY A 155 9.72 7.15 0.71
C GLY A 155 9.52 5.87 -0.10
N LYS A 156 8.54 5.79 -1.01
CA LYS A 156 8.40 4.64 -1.93
C LYS A 156 9.63 4.49 -2.82
N VAL A 157 10.15 5.61 -3.33
CA VAL A 157 11.39 5.61 -4.16
C VAL A 157 12.60 5.15 -3.33
N THR A 158 12.74 5.70 -2.13
CA THR A 158 13.83 5.32 -1.20
C THR A 158 13.77 3.81 -0.89
N ARG A 159 12.59 3.30 -0.54
CA ARG A 159 12.38 1.88 -0.21
C ARG A 159 12.57 0.95 -1.41
N LEU A 160 12.14 1.38 -2.61
CA LEU A 160 12.40 0.63 -3.84
C LEU A 160 13.89 0.52 -4.11
N ASN A 161 14.65 1.61 -3.96
CA ASN A 161 16.10 1.59 -4.14
C ASN A 161 16.77 0.66 -3.12
N GLN A 162 16.37 0.68 -1.85
CA GLN A 162 16.87 -0.25 -0.83
C GLN A 162 16.60 -1.71 -1.23
N TRP A 163 15.39 -2.02 -1.68
CA TRP A 163 15.03 -3.37 -2.14
C TRP A 163 15.85 -3.82 -3.36
N LEU A 164 16.13 -2.90 -4.29
CA LEU A 164 17.00 -3.17 -5.44
C LEU A 164 18.44 -3.41 -5.00
N ASP A 165 18.97 -2.59 -4.11
CA ASP A 165 20.33 -2.73 -3.57
C ASP A 165 20.52 -4.06 -2.83
N ASP A 166 19.55 -4.47 -2.01
CA ASP A 166 19.56 -5.75 -1.30
C ASP A 166 19.60 -6.96 -2.26
N LYS A 167 19.06 -6.80 -3.46
CA LYS A 167 19.08 -7.80 -4.54
C LYS A 167 20.25 -7.63 -5.52
N HIS A 168 21.10 -6.63 -5.32
CA HIS A 168 22.18 -6.24 -6.23
C HIS A 168 21.67 -5.92 -7.64
N LEU A 169 20.50 -5.25 -7.72
CA LEU A 169 19.84 -4.83 -8.96
C LEU A 169 19.73 -3.31 -9.06
N THR A 170 19.47 -2.84 -10.26
CA THR A 170 19.06 -1.46 -10.54
C THR A 170 17.85 -1.46 -11.48
N LEU A 171 17.06 -0.37 -11.51
CA LEU A 171 15.92 -0.26 -12.44
C LEU A 171 16.35 -0.40 -13.90
N ALA A 172 17.56 0.04 -14.26
CA ALA A 172 18.09 -0.02 -15.62
C ALA A 172 18.40 -1.45 -16.12
N GLN A 173 18.44 -2.43 -15.22
CA GLN A 173 18.65 -3.84 -15.58
C GLN A 173 17.37 -4.56 -16.02
N PHE A 174 16.21 -3.94 -15.78
CA PHE A 174 14.95 -4.46 -16.29
C PHE A 174 14.67 -3.90 -17.68
N ASP A 175 14.14 -4.75 -18.57
CA ASP A 175 13.76 -4.34 -19.94
C ASP A 175 12.65 -3.28 -19.88
N LYS A 176 11.69 -3.49 -18.98
CA LYS A 176 10.61 -2.56 -18.66
C LYS A 176 10.35 -2.56 -17.16
N THR A 177 10.02 -1.38 -16.64
CA THR A 177 9.53 -1.20 -15.26
C THR A 177 8.15 -0.61 -15.31
N PHE A 178 7.16 -1.34 -14.83
CA PHE A 178 5.77 -0.89 -14.73
C PHE A 178 5.49 -0.44 -13.31
N PHE A 179 4.70 0.62 -13.15
CA PHE A 179 4.12 0.97 -11.85
C PHE A 179 2.67 1.39 -12.03
N TYR A 180 1.78 0.73 -11.30
CA TYR A 180 0.35 0.91 -11.29
C TYR A 180 -0.06 1.62 -10.00
N SER A 181 -0.75 2.77 -10.09
CA SER A 181 -1.18 3.55 -8.91
C SER A 181 -2.40 4.41 -9.21
N ASP A 182 -3.21 4.68 -8.16
CA ASP A 182 -4.38 5.55 -8.19
C ASP A 182 -4.09 6.98 -7.71
N SER A 183 -2.96 7.20 -7.01
CA SER A 183 -2.73 8.40 -6.21
C SER A 183 -1.64 9.33 -6.76
N LYS A 184 -1.90 10.64 -6.71
CA LYS A 184 -0.89 11.68 -6.95
C LYS A 184 0.31 11.58 -6.01
N ASN A 185 0.15 11.00 -4.82
CA ASN A 185 1.23 10.81 -3.86
C ASN A 185 2.31 9.84 -4.38
N ASP A 186 1.99 9.07 -5.41
CA ASP A 186 2.91 8.13 -6.08
C ASP A 186 3.62 8.73 -7.30
N LEU A 187 3.38 10.00 -7.63
CA LEU A 187 4.07 10.70 -8.72
C LEU A 187 5.59 10.60 -8.66
N PRO A 188 6.26 10.66 -7.50
CA PRO A 188 7.70 10.47 -7.44
C PRO A 188 8.14 9.11 -8.06
N LEU A 189 7.44 8.03 -7.75
CA LEU A 189 7.76 6.70 -8.27
C LEU A 189 7.27 6.52 -9.73
N LEU A 190 6.08 7.01 -10.08
CA LEU A 190 5.55 6.97 -11.45
C LEU A 190 6.49 7.64 -12.46
N LYS A 191 7.20 8.70 -12.05
CA LYS A 191 8.12 9.45 -12.93
C LYS A 191 9.46 8.78 -13.20
N ILE A 192 9.84 7.77 -12.41
CA ILE A 192 11.14 7.09 -12.57
C ILE A 192 11.04 5.73 -13.24
N VAL A 193 9.83 5.16 -13.33
CA VAL A 193 9.60 3.91 -14.07
C VAL A 193 9.44 4.18 -15.57
N SER A 194 9.75 3.17 -16.39
CA SER A 194 9.64 3.32 -17.86
C SER A 194 8.20 3.23 -18.38
N HIS A 195 7.29 2.59 -17.63
CA HIS A 195 5.90 2.36 -18.00
C HIS A 195 4.97 2.70 -16.82
N PRO A 196 4.76 3.99 -16.53
CA PRO A 196 3.76 4.41 -15.53
C PRO A 196 2.34 4.17 -16.04
N VAL A 197 1.46 3.70 -15.15
CA VAL A 197 0.05 3.42 -15.45
C VAL A 197 -0.82 3.96 -14.33
N ALA A 198 -1.75 4.85 -14.67
CA ALA A 198 -2.74 5.37 -13.73
C ALA A 198 -3.95 4.41 -13.63
N VAL A 199 -4.30 3.99 -12.42
CA VAL A 199 -5.40 3.05 -12.16
C VAL A 199 -6.47 3.73 -11.33
N ASN A 200 -7.70 3.91 -11.88
CA ASN A 200 -8.78 4.64 -11.20
C ASN A 200 -8.30 5.95 -10.53
N PRO A 201 -7.50 6.78 -11.22
CA PRO A 201 -6.70 7.82 -10.62
C PRO A 201 -7.51 8.92 -9.93
N ASP A 202 -6.93 9.55 -8.91
CA ASP A 202 -7.40 10.84 -8.40
C ASP A 202 -7.31 11.94 -9.51
N ALA A 203 -7.99 13.06 -9.28
CA ALA A 203 -8.06 14.13 -10.30
C ALA A 203 -6.68 14.67 -10.70
N THR A 204 -5.73 14.74 -9.77
CA THR A 204 -4.38 15.25 -10.03
C THR A 204 -3.55 14.24 -10.83
N LEU A 205 -3.58 12.97 -10.45
CA LEU A 205 -2.90 11.91 -11.20
C LEU A 205 -3.53 11.74 -12.58
N ASN A 206 -4.86 11.84 -12.71
CA ASN A 206 -5.54 11.78 -14.00
C ASN A 206 -5.03 12.87 -14.94
N ALA A 207 -4.98 14.12 -14.48
CA ALA A 207 -4.47 15.24 -15.28
C ALA A 207 -2.99 15.07 -15.67
N GLU A 208 -2.16 14.55 -14.76
CA GLU A 208 -0.75 14.28 -15.07
C GLU A 208 -0.59 13.12 -16.07
N ALA A 209 -1.42 12.07 -15.94
CA ALA A 209 -1.43 10.94 -16.88
C ALA A 209 -1.83 11.38 -18.30
N GLU A 210 -2.89 12.18 -18.43
CA GLU A 210 -3.31 12.74 -19.72
C GLU A 210 -2.22 13.61 -20.36
N LYS A 211 -1.60 14.49 -19.56
CA LYS A 211 -0.51 15.37 -20.02
C LYS A 211 0.70 14.63 -20.55
N ASN A 212 1.03 13.48 -19.92
CA ASN A 212 2.22 12.68 -20.27
C ASN A 212 1.87 11.48 -21.18
N ASN A 213 0.62 11.32 -21.62
CA ASN A 213 0.11 10.17 -22.37
C ASN A 213 0.35 8.83 -21.67
N TRP A 214 0.25 8.81 -20.34
CA TRP A 214 0.29 7.56 -19.58
C TRP A 214 -1.04 6.81 -19.73
N PRO A 215 -1.02 5.48 -19.83
CA PRO A 215 -2.24 4.68 -19.84
C PRO A 215 -3.08 4.91 -18.58
N ILE A 216 -4.40 4.99 -18.76
CA ILE A 216 -5.37 5.06 -17.68
C ILE A 216 -6.24 3.82 -17.73
N LEU A 217 -6.30 3.05 -16.65
CA LEU A 217 -7.04 1.81 -16.54
C LEU A 217 -8.11 1.89 -15.44
N SER A 218 -9.10 1.00 -15.53
CA SER A 218 -10.03 0.74 -14.43
C SER A 218 -10.02 -0.74 -14.08
N LEU A 219 -9.70 -1.04 -12.83
CA LEU A 219 -9.74 -2.37 -12.24
C LEU A 219 -11.02 -2.61 -11.39
N ARG A 220 -11.98 -1.68 -11.46
CA ARG A 220 -13.31 -1.77 -10.80
C ARG A 220 -14.37 -2.28 -11.75
#